data_224d0f27c75f0c44fbad4f078317bcf8
#
_entry.id   224d0f27c75f0c44fbad4f078317bcf8
#
_cell.length_a   1.000
_cell.length_b   1.000
_cell.length_c   1.000
_cell.angle_alpha   90.00
_cell.angle_beta   90.00
_cell.angle_gamma   90.00
#
_symmetry.space_group_name_H-M   'P 1'
#
loop_
_entity.id
_entity.type
_entity.pdbx_description
1 polymer ?
#
loop_
_entity_poly.entity_id
_entity_poly.type
_entity_poly.pdbx_seq_one_letter_code
_entity_poly.pdbx_strand_id
1 'polypeptide(L)'
;RDAGFSNVDISKTPTGTRITLFVTRPGIVIGRKGVGIRELTEILEKQFGLKNPQISVEEVKKPELSPSVMCNRMAAHIERGTAFRRATFWTLQQIMESGAMGVQITISGKLRGDRSAFEKHTQGILPRAGEHAKNIVDEDVVHVKTPMGLIGIRIRIAQKDKVVSEFKLNKLKVETEAEKVKTETEQIETEAEKVKTETEQIQIDSEKIKKIETMEEEEAELK
;
A
#
# COMPACT_ATOMS: atom_id res chain seq x y z
N ARG A 1 -24.75 -1.19 11.07
CA ARG A 1 -24.37 0.02 10.32
C ARG A 1 -23.53 0.96 11.19
N ASP A 2 -23.95 1.27 12.42
CA ASP A 2 -23.32 2.28 13.30
C ASP A 2 -21.89 1.92 13.75
N ALA A 3 -21.58 0.62 13.86
CA ALA A 3 -20.24 0.14 14.19
C ALA A 3 -19.23 0.24 13.03
N GLY A 4 -19.69 0.50 11.80
CA GLY A 4 -18.84 0.55 10.61
C GLY A 4 -18.21 -0.82 10.31
N PHE A 5 -19.05 -1.78 9.97
CA PHE A 5 -18.64 -3.14 9.57
C PHE A 5 -17.85 -3.08 8.26
N SER A 6 -16.74 -3.79 8.20
CA SER A 6 -15.89 -3.92 7.01
C SER A 6 -15.92 -5.33 6.44
N ASN A 7 -15.40 -6.30 7.17
CA ASN A 7 -15.29 -7.69 6.73
C ASN A 7 -15.44 -8.66 7.92
N VAL A 8 -15.62 -9.94 7.62
CA VAL A 8 -15.69 -11.04 8.58
C VAL A 8 -14.83 -12.19 8.06
N ASP A 9 -13.95 -12.70 8.93
CA ASP A 9 -13.20 -13.91 8.69
C ASP A 9 -13.73 -15.05 9.59
N ILE A 10 -14.04 -16.17 8.95
CA ILE A 10 -14.58 -17.33 9.66
C ILE A 10 -13.62 -18.51 9.48
N SER A 11 -13.05 -18.98 10.60
CA SER A 11 -12.19 -20.15 10.62
C SER A 11 -12.80 -21.26 11.46
N LYS A 12 -12.90 -22.46 10.86
CA LYS A 12 -13.37 -23.66 11.57
C LYS A 12 -12.17 -24.34 12.22
N THR A 13 -12.23 -24.51 13.53
CA THR A 13 -11.25 -25.27 14.32
C THR A 13 -11.88 -26.56 14.86
N PRO A 14 -11.10 -27.59 15.22
CA PRO A 14 -11.65 -28.81 15.81
C PRO A 14 -12.46 -28.56 17.08
N THR A 15 -12.15 -27.51 17.82
CA THR A 15 -12.80 -27.13 19.09
C THR A 15 -14.03 -26.25 18.92
N GLY A 16 -14.20 -25.58 17.75
CA GLY A 16 -15.30 -24.66 17.52
C GLY A 16 -15.10 -23.79 16.29
N THR A 17 -15.92 -22.76 16.15
CA THR A 17 -15.84 -21.80 15.04
C THR A 17 -15.31 -20.46 15.57
N ARG A 18 -14.18 -19.98 15.04
CA ARG A 18 -13.66 -18.64 15.33
C ARG A 18 -14.16 -17.66 14.28
N ILE A 19 -14.72 -16.53 14.74
CA ILE A 19 -15.28 -15.47 13.91
C ILE A 19 -14.55 -14.17 14.26
N THR A 20 -13.77 -13.63 13.33
CA THR A 20 -13.09 -12.35 13.50
C THR A 20 -13.86 -11.27 12.74
N LEU A 21 -14.36 -10.27 13.47
CA LEU A 21 -15.10 -9.13 12.93
C LEU A 21 -14.20 -7.93 12.79
N PHE A 22 -14.05 -7.42 11.58
CA PHE A 22 -13.33 -6.17 11.30
C PHE A 22 -14.30 -5.00 11.29
N VAL A 23 -14.17 -4.10 12.26
CA VAL A 23 -15.09 -2.97 12.44
C VAL A 23 -14.32 -1.67 12.72
N THR A 24 -14.94 -0.53 12.41
CA THR A 24 -14.35 0.79 12.70
C THR A 24 -14.47 1.16 14.18
N ARG A 25 -15.53 0.71 14.85
CA ARG A 25 -15.81 1.03 16.26
C ARG A 25 -16.10 -0.23 17.05
N PRO A 26 -15.06 -0.91 17.57
CA PRO A 26 -15.21 -2.16 18.29
C PRO A 26 -16.08 -2.04 19.55
N GLY A 27 -16.03 -0.90 20.24
CA GLY A 27 -16.80 -0.65 21.44
C GLY A 27 -18.32 -0.80 21.29
N ILE A 28 -18.86 -0.48 20.10
CA ILE A 28 -20.30 -0.63 19.82
C ILE A 28 -20.69 -2.10 19.72
N VAL A 29 -19.83 -2.93 19.13
CA VAL A 29 -20.08 -4.37 18.97
C VAL A 29 -19.90 -5.10 20.30
N ILE A 30 -18.88 -4.75 21.07
CA ILE A 30 -18.62 -5.33 22.39
C ILE A 30 -19.76 -5.00 23.35
N GLY A 31 -20.26 -3.76 23.28
CA GLY A 31 -21.32 -3.27 24.15
C GLY A 31 -20.88 -3.09 25.62
N ARG A 32 -21.78 -2.64 26.46
CA ARG A 32 -21.50 -2.44 27.89
C ARG A 32 -21.25 -3.80 28.57
N LYS A 33 -20.09 -3.94 29.21
CA LYS A 33 -19.70 -5.20 29.92
C LYS A 33 -19.73 -6.46 29.05
N GLY A 34 -19.59 -6.33 27.72
CA GLY A 34 -19.57 -7.47 26.80
C GLY A 34 -20.95 -8.08 26.49
N VAL A 35 -22.04 -7.38 26.77
CA VAL A 35 -23.41 -7.87 26.49
C VAL A 35 -23.62 -8.08 25.01
N GLY A 36 -23.15 -7.15 24.14
CA GLY A 36 -23.31 -7.26 22.68
C GLY A 36 -22.67 -8.52 22.10
N ILE A 37 -21.46 -8.88 22.54
CA ILE A 37 -20.79 -10.11 22.09
C ILE A 37 -21.58 -11.36 22.56
N ARG A 38 -22.08 -11.36 23.80
CA ARG A 38 -22.86 -12.50 24.30
C ARG A 38 -24.15 -12.71 23.52
N GLU A 39 -24.89 -11.64 23.26
CA GLU A 39 -26.10 -11.68 22.44
C GLU A 39 -25.81 -12.21 21.03
N LEU A 40 -24.73 -11.74 20.40
CA LEU A 40 -24.31 -12.24 19.08
C LEU A 40 -23.93 -13.72 19.13
N THR A 41 -23.21 -14.17 20.16
CA THR A 41 -22.85 -15.58 20.35
C THR A 41 -24.11 -16.46 20.48
N GLU A 42 -25.08 -16.05 21.30
CA GLU A 42 -26.33 -16.76 21.43
C GLU A 42 -27.16 -16.83 20.14
N ILE A 43 -27.18 -15.72 19.36
CA ILE A 43 -27.86 -15.69 18.06
C ILE A 43 -27.20 -16.68 17.10
N LEU A 44 -25.88 -16.69 17.04
CA LEU A 44 -25.12 -17.59 16.17
C LEU A 44 -25.30 -19.07 16.55
N GLU A 45 -25.37 -19.39 17.82
CA GLU A 45 -25.64 -20.73 18.29
C GLU A 45 -27.08 -21.18 17.99
N LYS A 46 -28.08 -20.33 18.33
CA LYS A 46 -29.50 -20.66 18.20
C LYS A 46 -30.01 -20.66 16.78
N GLN A 47 -29.60 -19.63 15.95
CA GLN A 47 -30.13 -19.48 14.59
C GLN A 47 -29.32 -20.25 13.55
N PHE A 48 -27.99 -20.31 13.71
CA PHE A 48 -27.08 -20.90 12.71
C PHE A 48 -26.53 -22.26 13.15
N GLY A 49 -26.80 -22.70 14.40
CA GLY A 49 -26.36 -24.00 14.90
C GLY A 49 -24.84 -24.17 14.96
N LEU A 50 -24.10 -23.07 15.10
CA LEU A 50 -22.65 -23.12 15.18
C LEU A 50 -22.19 -23.67 16.52
N LYS A 51 -21.24 -24.61 16.48
CA LYS A 51 -20.68 -25.20 17.71
C LYS A 51 -19.63 -24.26 18.30
N ASN A 52 -19.85 -23.84 19.56
CA ASN A 52 -18.91 -22.98 20.32
C ASN A 52 -18.32 -21.81 19.53
N PRO A 53 -19.15 -20.86 19.04
CA PRO A 53 -18.64 -19.71 18.28
C PRO A 53 -17.84 -18.78 19.19
N GLN A 54 -16.57 -18.53 18.83
CA GLN A 54 -15.70 -17.58 19.49
C GLN A 54 -15.61 -16.31 18.64
N ILE A 55 -16.11 -15.19 19.15
CA ILE A 55 -16.12 -13.91 18.44
C ILE A 55 -14.94 -13.08 18.92
N SER A 56 -14.04 -12.71 18.02
CA SER A 56 -13.02 -11.67 18.19
C SER A 56 -13.37 -10.43 17.38
N VAL A 57 -13.10 -9.24 17.91
CA VAL A 57 -13.38 -7.97 17.25
C VAL A 57 -12.07 -7.23 17.07
N GLU A 58 -11.76 -6.89 15.82
CA GLU A 58 -10.55 -6.17 15.45
C GLU A 58 -10.91 -4.81 14.82
N GLU A 59 -10.09 -3.79 15.10
CA GLU A 59 -10.27 -2.46 14.55
C GLU A 59 -9.59 -2.33 13.18
N VAL A 60 -10.33 -1.75 12.23
CA VAL A 60 -9.80 -1.45 10.88
C VAL A 60 -8.93 -0.20 10.94
N LYS A 61 -7.66 -0.32 10.58
CA LYS A 61 -6.69 0.80 10.59
C LYS A 61 -7.04 1.94 9.63
N LYS A 62 -7.56 1.62 8.44
CA LYS A 62 -7.94 2.59 7.39
C LYS A 62 -9.37 2.32 6.91
N PRO A 63 -10.38 2.81 7.62
CA PRO A 63 -11.78 2.55 7.28
C PRO A 63 -12.20 3.16 5.92
N GLU A 64 -11.51 4.20 5.46
CA GLU A 64 -11.80 4.87 4.19
C GLU A 64 -11.45 4.00 2.97
N LEU A 65 -10.56 3.02 3.10
CA LEU A 65 -10.23 2.07 2.04
C LEU A 65 -11.18 0.87 2.01
N SER A 66 -12.06 0.72 2.99
CA SER A 66 -13.08 -0.33 3.01
C SER A 66 -14.35 0.13 2.28
N PRO A 67 -14.76 -0.52 1.17
CA PRO A 67 -15.95 -0.13 0.43
C PRO A 67 -17.22 -0.27 1.26
N SER A 68 -17.33 -1.27 2.13
CA SER A 68 -18.51 -1.50 2.99
C SER A 68 -18.73 -0.35 3.98
N VAL A 69 -17.65 0.11 4.63
CA VAL A 69 -17.71 1.24 5.56
C VAL A 69 -18.14 2.52 4.83
N MET A 70 -17.53 2.78 3.65
CA MET A 70 -17.81 3.99 2.88
C MET A 70 -19.21 3.99 2.26
N CYS A 71 -19.69 2.83 1.79
CA CYS A 71 -21.08 2.66 1.34
C CYS A 71 -22.07 3.00 2.47
N ASN A 72 -21.86 2.48 3.67
CA ASN A 72 -22.71 2.73 4.82
C ASN A 72 -22.66 4.19 5.28
N ARG A 73 -21.48 4.83 5.27
CA ARG A 73 -21.36 6.29 5.57
C ARG A 73 -22.11 7.13 4.55
N MET A 74 -21.94 6.84 3.25
CA MET A 74 -22.65 7.53 2.19
C MET A 74 -24.17 7.31 2.29
N ALA A 75 -24.60 6.09 2.59
CA ALA A 75 -26.01 5.76 2.84
C ALA A 75 -26.61 6.61 3.97
N ALA A 76 -25.92 6.72 5.10
CA ALA A 76 -26.35 7.54 6.22
C ALA A 76 -26.45 9.04 5.88
N HIS A 77 -25.58 9.58 5.02
CA HIS A 77 -25.67 10.95 4.54
C HIS A 77 -26.90 11.18 3.66
N ILE A 78 -27.22 10.24 2.79
CA ILE A 78 -28.42 10.32 1.92
C ILE A 78 -29.69 10.16 2.76
N GLU A 79 -29.73 9.27 3.73
CA GLU A 79 -30.85 9.10 4.68
C GLU A 79 -31.15 10.38 5.47
N ARG A 80 -30.11 11.14 5.82
CA ARG A 80 -30.22 12.46 6.49
C ARG A 80 -30.67 13.60 5.55
N GLY A 81 -30.90 13.30 4.26
CA GLY A 81 -31.38 14.30 3.28
C GLY A 81 -30.28 15.07 2.56
N THR A 82 -29.02 14.64 2.65
CA THR A 82 -27.95 15.26 1.86
C THR A 82 -28.16 14.96 0.37
N ALA A 83 -27.99 15.98 -0.50
CA ALA A 83 -28.06 15.81 -1.94
C ALA A 83 -27.05 14.73 -2.39
N PHE A 84 -27.50 13.75 -3.16
CA PHE A 84 -26.73 12.57 -3.56
C PHE A 84 -25.40 12.92 -4.24
N ARG A 85 -25.34 13.97 -5.08
CA ARG A 85 -24.09 14.45 -5.72
C ARG A 85 -23.09 14.96 -4.70
N ARG A 86 -23.54 15.74 -3.72
CA ARG A 86 -22.67 16.26 -2.66
C ARG A 86 -22.07 15.11 -1.83
N ALA A 87 -22.91 14.14 -1.45
CA ALA A 87 -22.48 12.96 -0.74
C ALA A 87 -21.45 12.16 -1.56
N THR A 88 -21.67 12.00 -2.87
CA THR A 88 -20.74 11.29 -3.77
C THR A 88 -19.39 11.97 -3.85
N PHE A 89 -19.34 13.26 -4.15
CA PHE A 89 -18.08 13.98 -4.30
C PHE A 89 -17.29 14.01 -3.00
N TRP A 90 -17.96 14.22 -1.87
CA TRP A 90 -17.30 14.18 -0.57
C TRP A 90 -16.72 12.80 -0.24
N THR A 91 -17.49 11.73 -0.45
CA THR A 91 -17.02 10.34 -0.25
C THR A 91 -15.85 10.00 -1.17
N LEU A 92 -15.94 10.42 -2.43
CA LEU A 92 -14.89 10.20 -3.44
C LEU A 92 -13.58 10.89 -3.06
N GLN A 93 -13.67 12.14 -2.61
CA GLN A 93 -12.50 12.91 -2.15
C GLN A 93 -11.87 12.26 -0.93
N GLN A 94 -12.67 11.86 0.07
CA GLN A 94 -12.17 11.20 1.29
C GLN A 94 -11.43 9.89 0.99
N ILE A 95 -11.93 9.07 0.06
CA ILE A 95 -11.27 7.82 -0.34
C ILE A 95 -9.94 8.11 -1.06
N MET A 96 -9.91 9.12 -1.94
CA MET A 96 -8.67 9.48 -2.65
C MET A 96 -7.61 10.06 -1.72
N GLU A 97 -7.99 10.87 -0.73
CA GLU A 97 -7.09 11.42 0.30
C GLU A 97 -6.48 10.31 1.18
N SER A 98 -7.21 9.21 1.40
CA SER A 98 -6.72 8.04 2.15
C SER A 98 -5.68 7.21 1.38
N GLY A 99 -5.39 7.56 0.11
CA GLY A 99 -4.35 6.95 -0.69
C GLY A 99 -4.82 5.81 -1.60
N ALA A 100 -6.11 5.73 -1.93
CA ALA A 100 -6.60 4.81 -2.94
C ALA A 100 -5.96 5.07 -4.32
N MET A 101 -5.78 4.03 -5.13
CA MET A 101 -5.31 4.13 -6.51
C MET A 101 -6.39 4.74 -7.41
N GLY A 102 -7.64 4.37 -7.17
CA GLY A 102 -8.79 4.89 -7.87
C GLY A 102 -10.08 4.41 -7.22
N VAL A 103 -11.14 5.16 -7.48
CA VAL A 103 -12.46 4.89 -6.94
C VAL A 103 -13.55 5.14 -7.99
N GLN A 104 -14.57 4.32 -7.95
CA GLN A 104 -15.78 4.49 -8.74
C GLN A 104 -17.00 4.36 -7.85
N ILE A 105 -17.84 5.39 -7.86
CA ILE A 105 -19.13 5.39 -7.16
C ILE A 105 -20.24 5.41 -8.20
N THR A 106 -21.15 4.47 -8.10
CA THR A 106 -22.35 4.40 -8.93
C THR A 106 -23.56 4.49 -8.04
N ILE A 107 -24.43 5.45 -8.31
CA ILE A 107 -25.72 5.61 -7.64
C ILE A 107 -26.82 5.36 -8.65
N SER A 108 -27.81 4.57 -8.27
CA SER A 108 -28.94 4.21 -9.11
C SER A 108 -30.25 4.27 -8.32
N GLY A 109 -31.31 4.68 -8.98
CA GLY A 109 -32.65 4.80 -8.39
C GLY A 109 -33.39 6.02 -8.81
N LYS A 110 -34.39 6.47 -8.03
CA LYS A 110 -35.11 7.73 -8.24
C LYS A 110 -34.27 8.90 -7.71
N LEU A 111 -33.46 9.52 -8.58
CA LEU A 111 -32.50 10.55 -8.18
C LEU A 111 -33.01 11.96 -8.33
N ARG A 112 -33.72 12.25 -9.44
CA ARG A 112 -34.22 13.61 -9.78
C ARG A 112 -35.71 13.69 -9.94
N GLY A 113 -36.37 12.57 -10.17
CA GLY A 113 -37.81 12.50 -10.46
C GLY A 113 -38.27 11.05 -10.33
N ASP A 114 -39.52 10.80 -10.79
CA ASP A 114 -40.15 9.47 -10.67
C ASP A 114 -39.48 8.40 -11.54
N ARG A 115 -38.80 8.80 -12.61
CA ARG A 115 -38.09 7.87 -13.50
C ARG A 115 -36.76 7.48 -12.88
N SER A 116 -36.45 6.19 -12.94
CA SER A 116 -35.15 5.67 -12.51
C SER A 116 -34.01 6.22 -13.37
N ALA A 117 -32.91 6.61 -12.72
CA ALA A 117 -31.71 7.10 -13.36
C ALA A 117 -30.49 6.54 -12.63
N PHE A 118 -29.31 6.59 -13.26
CA PHE A 118 -28.05 6.29 -12.59
C PHE A 118 -27.03 7.39 -12.88
N GLU A 119 -26.18 7.65 -11.92
CA GLU A 119 -24.99 8.51 -12.09
C GLU A 119 -23.75 7.74 -11.65
N LYS A 120 -22.69 7.91 -12.43
CA LYS A 120 -21.41 7.25 -12.19
C LYS A 120 -20.31 8.31 -12.11
N HIS A 121 -19.56 8.31 -11.02
CA HIS A 121 -18.42 9.17 -10.79
C HIS A 121 -17.17 8.31 -10.59
N THR A 122 -16.12 8.62 -11.32
CA THR A 122 -14.85 7.86 -11.27
C THR A 122 -13.69 8.85 -11.10
N GLN A 123 -12.74 8.53 -10.23
CA GLN A 123 -11.51 9.27 -10.05
C GLN A 123 -10.34 8.30 -9.87
N GLY A 124 -9.16 8.66 -10.44
CA GLY A 124 -7.99 7.81 -10.40
C GLY A 124 -8.05 6.64 -11.38
N ILE A 125 -7.19 5.66 -11.16
CA ILE A 125 -7.03 4.47 -12.00
C ILE A 125 -7.77 3.30 -11.38
N LEU A 126 -8.74 2.75 -12.11
CA LEU A 126 -9.53 1.60 -11.68
C LEU A 126 -9.49 0.51 -12.76
N PRO A 127 -8.81 -0.62 -12.53
CA PRO A 127 -8.89 -1.77 -13.43
C PRO A 127 -10.31 -2.33 -13.42
N ARG A 128 -10.84 -2.63 -14.64
CA ARG A 128 -12.25 -3.04 -14.80
C ARG A 128 -12.42 -4.50 -15.17
N ALA A 129 -11.37 -5.13 -15.70
CA ALA A 129 -11.40 -6.49 -16.21
C ALA A 129 -10.10 -7.23 -15.92
N GLY A 130 -10.14 -8.54 -16.03
CA GLY A 130 -9.00 -9.44 -15.80
C GLY A 130 -8.80 -9.83 -14.34
N GLU A 131 -7.77 -10.61 -14.09
CA GLU A 131 -7.37 -11.10 -12.77
C GLU A 131 -7.03 -9.94 -11.82
N HIS A 132 -6.35 -8.92 -12.35
CA HIS A 132 -6.01 -7.72 -11.58
C HIS A 132 -7.24 -7.00 -11.01
N ALA A 133 -8.34 -6.93 -11.77
CA ALA A 133 -9.55 -6.30 -11.27
C ALA A 133 -10.16 -7.05 -10.09
N LYS A 134 -10.06 -8.39 -10.07
CA LYS A 134 -10.60 -9.21 -8.98
C LYS A 134 -9.79 -9.08 -7.68
N ASN A 135 -8.47 -8.97 -7.82
CA ASN A 135 -7.56 -8.97 -6.68
C ASN A 135 -7.37 -7.56 -6.08
N ILE A 136 -7.39 -6.52 -6.92
CA ILE A 136 -7.06 -5.14 -6.54
C ILE A 136 -8.30 -4.34 -6.14
N VAL A 137 -9.47 -4.64 -6.78
CA VAL A 137 -10.68 -3.86 -6.59
C VAL A 137 -11.61 -4.53 -5.61
N ASP A 138 -11.79 -3.88 -4.47
CA ASP A 138 -12.84 -4.25 -3.52
C ASP A 138 -14.12 -3.50 -3.87
N GLU A 139 -15.26 -4.19 -3.83
CA GLU A 139 -16.56 -3.59 -4.11
C GLU A 139 -17.61 -3.97 -3.07
N ASP A 140 -18.53 -3.02 -2.82
CA ASP A 140 -19.70 -3.27 -2.02
C ASP A 140 -20.91 -2.49 -2.53
N VAL A 141 -22.10 -2.99 -2.20
CA VAL A 141 -23.41 -2.42 -2.62
C VAL A 141 -24.32 -2.30 -1.42
N VAL A 142 -24.83 -1.09 -1.19
CA VAL A 142 -25.78 -0.82 -0.13
C VAL A 142 -27.06 -0.20 -0.70
N HIS A 143 -28.21 -0.65 -0.21
CA HIS A 143 -29.51 -0.10 -0.55
C HIS A 143 -30.00 0.84 0.54
N VAL A 144 -30.44 2.02 0.13
CA VAL A 144 -30.95 3.08 0.99
C VAL A 144 -32.43 3.28 0.71
N LYS A 145 -33.24 3.23 1.75
CA LYS A 145 -34.67 3.55 1.65
C LYS A 145 -34.87 5.04 1.89
N THR A 146 -35.29 5.74 0.86
CA THR A 146 -35.64 7.16 0.94
C THR A 146 -37.17 7.33 0.80
N PRO A 147 -37.77 8.49 1.16
CA PRO A 147 -39.19 8.76 0.96
C PRO A 147 -39.64 8.59 -0.49
N MET A 148 -38.72 8.82 -1.45
CA MET A 148 -39.03 8.69 -2.88
C MET A 148 -38.87 7.25 -3.42
N GLY A 149 -38.33 6.32 -2.63
CA GLY A 149 -38.06 4.92 -3.02
C GLY A 149 -36.71 4.41 -2.63
N LEU A 150 -36.30 3.29 -3.22
CA LEU A 150 -34.99 2.68 -2.98
C LEU A 150 -33.92 3.31 -3.89
N ILE A 151 -32.77 3.63 -3.31
CA ILE A 151 -31.55 4.05 -3.99
C ILE A 151 -30.47 3.02 -3.73
N GLY A 152 -29.83 2.51 -4.79
CA GLY A 152 -28.67 1.64 -4.72
C GLY A 152 -27.37 2.44 -4.81
N ILE A 153 -26.44 2.18 -3.94
CA ILE A 153 -25.08 2.77 -3.91
C ILE A 153 -24.09 1.64 -4.09
N ARG A 154 -23.26 1.72 -5.11
CA ARG A 154 -22.16 0.79 -5.37
C ARG A 154 -20.85 1.55 -5.36
N ILE A 155 -19.92 1.14 -4.51
CA ILE A 155 -18.57 1.71 -4.42
C ILE A 155 -17.57 0.64 -4.79
N ARG A 156 -16.61 1.00 -5.65
CA ARG A 156 -15.46 0.20 -6.05
C ARG A 156 -14.20 0.98 -5.72
N ILE A 157 -13.30 0.38 -4.95
CA ILE A 157 -12.05 1.00 -4.52
C ILE A 157 -10.89 0.13 -4.98
N ALA A 158 -9.96 0.71 -5.74
CA ALA A 158 -8.71 0.08 -6.10
C ALA A 158 -7.64 0.42 -5.06
N GLN A 159 -7.11 -0.59 -4.40
CA GLN A 159 -6.08 -0.44 -3.37
C GLN A 159 -4.69 -0.52 -4.00
N LYS A 160 -3.80 0.44 -3.67
CA LYS A 160 -2.40 0.43 -4.13
C LYS A 160 -1.61 -0.75 -3.59
N ASP A 161 -1.89 -1.13 -2.35
CA ASP A 161 -1.15 -2.19 -1.64
C ASP A 161 -1.37 -3.59 -2.24
N LYS A 162 -2.47 -3.79 -2.98
CA LYS A 162 -2.79 -5.05 -3.65
C LYS A 162 -2.23 -5.16 -5.08
N VAL A 163 -1.57 -4.13 -5.58
CA VAL A 163 -0.97 -4.15 -6.92
C VAL A 163 0.27 -5.02 -6.91
N VAL A 164 0.19 -6.19 -7.52
CA VAL A 164 1.34 -7.04 -7.76
C VAL A 164 1.93 -6.66 -9.12
N SER A 165 3.16 -6.15 -9.11
CA SER A 165 3.89 -5.89 -10.35
C SER A 165 4.28 -7.23 -10.98
N GLU A 166 3.83 -7.50 -12.21
CA GLU A 166 4.20 -8.72 -12.97
C GLU A 166 5.70 -8.80 -13.25
N PHE A 167 6.35 -7.65 -13.35
CA PHE A 167 7.77 -7.55 -13.63
C PHE A 167 8.48 -6.77 -12.52
N LYS A 168 9.41 -7.44 -11.86
CA LYS A 168 10.41 -6.78 -11.01
C LYS A 168 11.65 -6.59 -11.88
N LEU A 169 11.92 -5.35 -12.29
CA LEU A 169 13.19 -5.01 -12.91
C LEU A 169 14.31 -5.31 -11.90
N ASN A 170 15.17 -6.26 -12.25
CA ASN A 170 16.37 -6.53 -11.46
C ASN A 170 17.34 -5.35 -11.62
N LYS A 171 17.24 -4.36 -10.78
CA LYS A 171 18.20 -3.24 -10.72
C LYS A 171 19.60 -3.70 -10.32
N LEU A 172 19.73 -4.91 -9.76
CA LEU A 172 20.99 -5.49 -9.27
C LEU A 172 22.08 -5.70 -10.33
N LYS A 173 21.77 -5.77 -11.63
CA LYS A 173 22.81 -5.92 -12.66
C LYS A 173 23.53 -4.62 -13.00
N VAL A 174 22.85 -3.49 -12.90
CA VAL A 174 23.45 -2.19 -13.24
C VAL A 174 24.33 -1.68 -12.10
N GLU A 175 23.94 -1.94 -10.85
CA GLU A 175 24.72 -1.53 -9.67
C GLU A 175 26.03 -2.35 -9.55
N THR A 176 25.98 -3.67 -9.83
CA THR A 176 27.19 -4.52 -9.82
C THR A 176 28.19 -4.22 -10.95
N GLU A 177 27.73 -3.79 -12.12
CA GLU A 177 28.62 -3.36 -13.20
C GLU A 177 29.21 -1.98 -12.92
N ALA A 178 28.45 -1.05 -12.33
CA ALA A 178 28.96 0.25 -11.91
C ALA A 178 29.93 0.16 -10.72
N GLU A 179 29.75 -0.76 -9.80
CA GLU A 179 30.70 -1.04 -8.71
C GLU A 179 31.99 -1.71 -9.21
N LYS A 180 31.90 -2.62 -10.17
CA LYS A 180 33.09 -3.23 -10.79
C LYS A 180 33.92 -2.21 -11.56
N VAL A 181 33.29 -1.31 -12.31
CA VAL A 181 33.99 -0.25 -13.02
C VAL A 181 34.65 0.73 -12.05
N LYS A 182 34.04 1.03 -10.89
CA LYS A 182 34.65 1.88 -9.86
C LYS A 182 35.85 1.22 -9.19
N THR A 183 35.77 -0.09 -8.89
CA THR A 183 36.90 -0.82 -8.29
C THR A 183 38.04 -1.01 -9.28
N GLU A 184 37.79 -1.17 -10.58
CA GLU A 184 38.81 -1.23 -11.60
C GLU A 184 39.48 0.14 -11.82
N THR A 185 38.75 1.25 -11.78
CA THR A 185 39.34 2.60 -11.86
C THR A 185 40.19 2.94 -10.63
N GLU A 186 39.77 2.59 -9.42
CA GLU A 186 40.56 2.78 -8.21
C GLU A 186 41.87 1.93 -8.21
N GLN A 187 41.83 0.72 -8.76
CA GLN A 187 43.03 -0.12 -8.93
C GLN A 187 44.04 0.46 -9.93
N ILE A 188 43.54 1.02 -11.05
CA ILE A 188 44.40 1.66 -12.04
C ILE A 188 45.02 2.96 -11.51
N GLU A 189 44.31 3.73 -10.70
CA GLU A 189 44.85 4.95 -10.08
C GLU A 189 45.93 4.61 -9.04
N THR A 190 45.73 3.56 -8.23
CA THR A 190 46.75 3.10 -7.25
C THR A 190 47.98 2.50 -7.92
N GLU A 191 47.88 1.83 -9.06
CA GLU A 191 49.05 1.37 -9.86
C GLU A 191 49.77 2.51 -10.52
N ALA A 192 49.06 3.51 -11.03
CA ALA A 192 49.65 4.71 -11.63
C ALA A 192 50.44 5.56 -10.60
N GLU A 193 49.99 5.65 -9.35
CA GLU A 193 50.72 6.28 -8.26
C GLU A 193 51.98 5.53 -7.90
N LYS A 194 51.95 4.19 -7.84
CA LYS A 194 53.15 3.37 -7.59
C LYS A 194 54.21 3.53 -8.67
N VAL A 195 53.83 3.55 -9.93
CA VAL A 195 54.73 3.74 -11.05
C VAL A 195 55.34 5.15 -11.01
N LYS A 196 54.60 6.18 -10.60
CA LYS A 196 55.15 7.55 -10.42
C LYS A 196 56.21 7.60 -9.31
N THR A 197 55.97 6.97 -8.18
CA THR A 197 56.92 6.91 -7.05
C THR A 197 58.17 6.14 -7.42
N GLU A 198 58.07 5.04 -8.18
CA GLU A 198 59.21 4.26 -8.66
C GLU A 198 60.01 5.08 -9.69
N THR A 199 59.39 5.83 -10.58
CA THR A 199 60.12 6.67 -11.54
C THR A 199 60.81 7.86 -10.89
N GLU A 200 60.27 8.45 -9.83
CA GLU A 200 60.92 9.49 -9.03
C GLU A 200 62.13 8.93 -8.26
N GLN A 201 62.05 7.70 -7.70
CA GLN A 201 63.18 7.04 -7.04
C GLN A 201 64.33 6.73 -8.00
N ILE A 202 64.04 6.24 -9.21
CA ILE A 202 65.03 6.00 -10.25
C ILE A 202 65.74 7.29 -10.68
N GLN A 203 65.02 8.43 -10.77
CA GLN A 203 65.62 9.73 -11.07
C GLN A 203 66.57 10.21 -9.95
N ILE A 204 66.20 10.06 -8.69
CA ILE A 204 67.02 10.44 -7.55
C ILE A 204 68.29 9.57 -7.47
N ASP A 205 68.21 8.29 -7.75
CA ASP A 205 69.36 7.40 -7.75
C ASP A 205 70.28 7.65 -8.94
N SER A 206 69.75 8.00 -10.10
CA SER A 206 70.56 8.40 -11.25
C SER A 206 71.30 9.74 -11.06
N GLU A 207 70.72 10.69 -10.31
CA GLU A 207 71.41 11.92 -9.92
C GLU A 207 72.50 11.68 -8.86
N LYS A 208 72.30 10.71 -7.92
CA LYS A 208 73.32 10.35 -6.96
C LYS A 208 74.51 9.66 -7.62
N ILE A 209 74.28 8.79 -8.61
CA ILE A 209 75.34 8.12 -9.36
C ILE A 209 76.18 9.14 -10.12
N LYS A 210 75.55 10.10 -10.80
CA LYS A 210 76.29 11.18 -11.52
C LYS A 210 77.11 12.04 -10.58
N LYS A 211 76.66 12.32 -9.35
CA LYS A 211 77.43 13.05 -8.34
C LYS A 211 78.64 12.27 -7.84
N ILE A 212 78.51 10.97 -7.72
CA ILE A 212 79.63 10.09 -7.28
C ILE A 212 80.70 10.04 -8.42
N GLU A 213 80.25 9.87 -9.68
CA GLU A 213 81.19 9.86 -10.82
C GLU A 213 81.96 11.20 -10.96
N THR A 214 81.33 12.33 -10.74
CA THR A 214 81.99 13.64 -10.77
C THR A 214 82.97 13.84 -9.63
N MET A 215 82.71 13.29 -8.46
CA MET A 215 83.63 13.34 -7.31
C MET A 215 84.86 12.40 -7.50
N GLU A 216 84.69 11.23 -8.14
CA GLU A 216 85.77 10.34 -8.49
C GLU A 216 86.67 10.91 -9.60
N GLU A 217 86.10 11.65 -10.55
CA GLU A 217 86.88 12.35 -11.55
C GLU A 217 87.76 13.50 -10.94
N GLU A 218 87.15 14.28 -10.00
CA GLU A 218 87.88 15.33 -9.29
C GLU A 218 88.98 14.79 -8.38
N GLU A 219 88.83 13.62 -7.76
CA GLU A 219 89.87 12.99 -6.98
C GLU A 219 91.01 12.37 -7.82
N ALA A 220 90.71 12.03 -9.09
CA ALA A 220 91.70 11.50 -10.01
C ALA A 220 92.60 12.59 -10.61
N GLU A 221 92.12 13.83 -10.74
CA GLU A 221 92.92 14.97 -11.20
C GLU A 221 93.83 15.59 -10.13
N LEU A 222 93.61 15.25 -8.84
CA LEU A 222 94.39 15.75 -7.71
C LEU A 222 95.55 14.82 -7.28
N LYS A 223 95.82 13.76 -8.02
CA LYS A 223 97.00 12.85 -7.83
C LYS A 223 97.99 12.94 -8.97
#